data_eacffad4af136de42c079af7d4860eca
#
_entry.id   eacffad4af136de42c079af7d4860eca
#
_cell.length_a   1.000
_cell.length_b   1.000
_cell.length_c   1.000
_cell.angle_alpha   90.00
_cell.angle_beta   90.00
_cell.angle_gamma   90.00
#
_symmetry.space_group_name_H-M   'P 1'
#
loop_
_entity.id
_entity.type
_entity.pdbx_description
1 polymer ?
#
loop_
_entity_poly.entity_id
_entity_poly.type
_entity_poly.pdbx_seq_one_letter_code
_entity_poly.pdbx_strand_id
1 'polypeptide(L)'
;MYKGEYYKPTNTGRLIADVVENNHAFVWHRTEPQEQLLALLNDSDFQPYIVFPHEYALDEPCVSEVTNDALRKPLFIFLDGTWREAKKMFTKSDYLRGIPVLSIPTDQESEYKLREASHGFQQCTAEIAVDILRLAGETQCAENLKTYFHYFRYHYIKGKPHIDDIPHPDESQPV
;
A
#
# COMPACT_ATOMS: atom_id res chain seq x y z
N MET A 1 -0.22 0.74 -10.07
CA MET A 1 -1.03 1.95 -9.75
C MET A 1 -2.06 2.26 -10.84
N TYR A 2 -3.18 2.87 -10.50
CA TYR A 2 -4.18 3.30 -11.47
C TYR A 2 -3.65 4.47 -12.32
N LYS A 3 -4.08 4.54 -13.59
CA LYS A 3 -3.64 5.60 -14.52
C LYS A 3 -3.99 6.98 -13.96
N GLY A 4 -3.00 7.86 -13.86
CA GLY A 4 -3.16 9.22 -13.32
C GLY A 4 -2.98 9.35 -11.80
N GLU A 5 -2.94 8.24 -11.05
CA GLU A 5 -2.69 8.29 -9.60
C GLU A 5 -1.30 8.86 -9.29
N TYR A 6 -0.31 8.56 -10.11
CA TYR A 6 1.05 9.07 -9.97
C TYR A 6 1.15 10.60 -9.88
N TYR A 7 0.27 11.32 -10.60
CA TYR A 7 0.29 12.79 -10.65
C TYR A 7 -0.48 13.45 -9.50
N LYS A 8 -1.17 12.68 -8.68
CA LYS A 8 -1.92 13.26 -7.56
C LYS A 8 -0.95 13.65 -6.42
N PRO A 9 -0.97 14.93 -5.95
CA PRO A 9 -0.11 15.35 -4.84
C PRO A 9 -0.36 14.55 -3.54
N THR A 10 -1.54 13.94 -3.44
CA THR A 10 -1.96 13.14 -2.29
C THR A 10 -1.65 11.65 -2.46
N ASN A 11 -0.92 11.23 -3.51
CA ASN A 11 -0.53 9.84 -3.68
C ASN A 11 0.52 9.43 -2.64
N THR A 12 0.20 8.47 -1.79
CA THR A 12 1.09 7.95 -0.75
C THR A 12 1.87 6.71 -1.19
N GLY A 13 1.50 6.07 -2.30
CA GLY A 13 2.28 4.99 -2.90
C GLY A 13 3.68 5.44 -3.33
N ARG A 14 3.86 6.73 -3.65
CA ARG A 14 5.17 7.32 -3.96
C ARG A 14 6.14 7.27 -2.78
N LEU A 15 5.64 7.41 -1.56
CA LEU A 15 6.48 7.38 -0.36
C LEU A 15 7.13 6.00 -0.16
N ILE A 16 6.43 4.94 -0.59
CA ILE A 16 6.99 3.58 -0.57
C ILE A 16 8.21 3.51 -1.50
N ALA A 17 8.09 4.07 -2.70
CA ALA A 17 9.19 4.06 -3.68
C ALA A 17 10.42 4.84 -3.21
N ASP A 18 10.24 5.87 -2.37
CA ASP A 18 11.33 6.67 -1.83
C ASP A 18 12.07 5.98 -0.66
N VAL A 19 11.43 5.00 0.01
CA VAL A 19 11.96 4.35 1.23
C VAL A 19 12.35 2.89 1.00
N VAL A 20 11.57 2.17 0.18
CA VAL A 20 11.79 0.75 -0.08
C VAL A 20 12.66 0.59 -1.33
N GLU A 21 13.89 0.12 -1.16
CA GLU A 21 14.88 0.01 -2.24
C GLU A 21 14.40 -0.91 -3.38
N ASN A 22 13.87 -2.09 -3.04
CA ASN A 22 13.34 -3.05 -4.00
C ASN A 22 11.87 -2.77 -4.28
N ASN A 23 11.57 -1.70 -5.00
CA ASN A 23 10.23 -1.27 -5.35
C ASN A 23 10.06 -1.13 -6.87
N HIS A 24 8.92 -1.60 -7.36
CA HIS A 24 8.55 -1.49 -8.78
C HIS A 24 7.17 -0.88 -8.91
N ALA A 25 7.03 0.18 -9.69
CA ALA A 25 5.76 0.85 -9.95
C ALA A 25 5.29 0.63 -11.39
N PHE A 26 4.13 0.01 -11.56
CA PHE A 26 3.54 -0.29 -12.85
C PHE A 26 2.21 0.44 -13.03
N VAL A 27 1.99 1.04 -14.20
CA VAL A 27 0.67 1.57 -14.57
C VAL A 27 -0.25 0.40 -14.91
N TRP A 28 -1.43 0.38 -14.29
CA TRP A 28 -2.40 -0.68 -14.49
C TRP A 28 -2.99 -0.68 -15.93
N HIS A 29 -2.96 -1.84 -16.52
CA HIS A 29 -3.69 -2.19 -17.73
C HIS A 29 -4.54 -3.42 -17.48
N ARG A 30 -5.78 -3.40 -17.93
CA ARG A 30 -6.72 -4.49 -17.66
C ARG A 30 -6.31 -5.81 -18.33
N THR A 31 -5.94 -5.76 -19.61
CA THR A 31 -5.72 -6.94 -20.46
C THR A 31 -4.27 -7.08 -20.92
N GLU A 32 -3.50 -6.01 -20.82
CA GLU A 32 -2.12 -5.93 -21.32
C GLU A 32 -1.19 -5.41 -20.22
N PRO A 33 -0.93 -6.23 -19.18
CA PRO A 33 0.04 -5.85 -18.14
C PRO A 33 1.44 -5.74 -18.76
N GLN A 34 2.27 -4.91 -18.14
CA GLN A 34 3.66 -4.76 -18.57
C GLN A 34 4.40 -6.11 -18.41
N GLU A 35 5.27 -6.45 -19.37
CA GLU A 35 6.03 -7.71 -19.37
C GLU A 35 6.86 -7.88 -18.10
N GLN A 36 7.45 -6.79 -17.59
CA GLN A 36 8.22 -6.80 -16.36
C GLN A 36 7.38 -7.17 -15.14
N LEU A 37 6.11 -6.75 -15.08
CA LEU A 37 5.19 -7.17 -14.02
C LEU A 37 4.93 -8.67 -14.12
N LEU A 38 4.65 -9.19 -15.30
CA LEU A 38 4.42 -10.63 -15.50
C LEU A 38 5.67 -11.44 -15.16
N ALA A 39 6.86 -10.95 -15.50
CA ALA A 39 8.11 -11.58 -15.13
C ALA A 39 8.26 -11.70 -13.62
N LEU A 40 8.00 -10.63 -12.85
CA LEU A 40 8.03 -10.66 -11.38
C LEU A 40 6.99 -11.61 -10.78
N LEU A 41 5.77 -11.64 -11.34
CA LEU A 41 4.70 -12.51 -10.83
C LEU A 41 4.99 -14.01 -11.05
N ASN A 42 5.76 -14.34 -12.08
CA ASN A 42 6.11 -15.71 -12.46
C ASN A 42 7.52 -16.13 -12.03
N ASP A 43 8.26 -15.24 -11.37
CA ASP A 43 9.60 -15.54 -10.87
C ASP A 43 9.52 -16.48 -9.66
N SER A 44 10.20 -17.61 -9.76
CA SER A 44 10.22 -18.66 -8.72
C SER A 44 10.88 -18.21 -7.40
N ASP A 45 11.69 -17.16 -7.43
CA ASP A 45 12.37 -16.62 -6.25
C ASP A 45 11.43 -15.81 -5.35
N PHE A 46 10.22 -15.49 -5.87
CA PHE A 46 9.23 -14.72 -5.14
C PHE A 46 7.97 -15.51 -4.83
N GLN A 47 7.37 -15.18 -3.69
CA GLN A 47 6.00 -15.56 -3.34
C GLN A 47 5.12 -14.30 -3.39
N PRO A 48 4.30 -14.12 -4.42
CA PRO A 48 3.45 -12.95 -4.55
C PRO A 48 2.26 -12.99 -3.57
N TYR A 49 1.89 -11.81 -3.04
CA TYR A 49 0.71 -11.56 -2.23
C TYR A 49 0.05 -10.26 -2.68
N ILE A 50 -1.27 -10.29 -2.91
CA ILE A 50 -2.05 -9.08 -3.14
C ILE A 50 -2.48 -8.51 -1.79
N VAL A 51 -2.06 -7.30 -1.48
CA VAL A 51 -2.48 -6.61 -0.26
C VAL A 51 -3.85 -5.99 -0.50
N PHE A 52 -4.90 -6.64 0.03
CA PHE A 52 -6.29 -6.21 -0.18
C PHE A 52 -7.21 -6.73 0.93
N PRO A 53 -8.30 -6.02 1.31
CA PRO A 53 -9.19 -6.49 2.35
C PRO A 53 -9.96 -7.74 1.94
N HIS A 54 -10.03 -8.71 2.85
CA HIS A 54 -10.68 -10.01 2.68
C HIS A 54 -12.15 -9.91 2.22
N GLU A 55 -12.91 -8.96 2.76
CA GLU A 55 -14.34 -8.79 2.45
C GLU A 55 -14.65 -8.51 0.98
N TYR A 56 -13.64 -8.12 0.20
CA TYR A 56 -13.76 -7.90 -1.24
C TYR A 56 -13.07 -8.96 -2.10
N ALA A 57 -12.51 -9.98 -1.47
CA ALA A 57 -11.70 -11.03 -2.10
C ALA A 57 -12.23 -12.45 -1.78
N LEU A 58 -13.53 -12.61 -1.59
CA LEU A 58 -14.16 -13.84 -1.10
C LEU A 58 -13.92 -15.07 -1.99
N ASP A 59 -13.65 -14.87 -3.28
CA ASP A 59 -13.40 -15.94 -4.26
C ASP A 59 -11.91 -16.29 -4.40
N GLU A 60 -11.01 -15.60 -3.68
CA GLU A 60 -9.58 -15.80 -3.76
C GLU A 60 -9.00 -16.37 -2.44
N PRO A 61 -7.88 -17.12 -2.48
CA PRO A 61 -7.22 -17.59 -1.27
C PRO A 61 -6.79 -16.40 -0.39
N CYS A 62 -7.30 -16.34 0.85
CA CYS A 62 -6.95 -15.27 1.77
C CYS A 62 -6.05 -15.79 2.88
N VAL A 63 -5.03 -15.01 3.21
CA VAL A 63 -4.06 -15.27 4.28
C VAL A 63 -3.91 -14.04 5.18
N SER A 64 -3.63 -14.27 6.46
CA SER A 64 -3.35 -13.21 7.44
C SER A 64 -1.86 -13.10 7.80
N GLU A 65 -1.05 -14.03 7.32
CA GLU A 65 0.37 -14.14 7.62
C GLU A 65 1.17 -14.36 6.35
N VAL A 66 2.41 -13.91 6.35
CA VAL A 66 3.36 -14.18 5.29
C VAL A 66 4.02 -15.52 5.55
N THR A 67 4.00 -16.41 4.56
CA THR A 67 4.70 -17.68 4.67
C THR A 67 6.21 -17.42 4.76
N ASN A 68 6.81 -17.83 5.85
CA ASN A 68 8.25 -17.75 6.03
C ASN A 68 8.92 -18.93 5.28
N ASP A 69 8.95 -18.84 3.96
CA ASP A 69 9.61 -19.79 3.08
C ASP A 69 11.07 -19.34 2.89
N ALA A 70 12.01 -20.14 3.40
CA ALA A 70 13.43 -19.85 3.25
C ALA A 70 13.90 -19.80 1.77
N LEU A 71 13.10 -20.33 0.85
CA LEU A 71 13.43 -20.41 -0.57
C LEU A 71 12.85 -19.27 -1.39
N ARG A 72 11.78 -18.61 -0.93
CA ARG A 72 11.09 -17.55 -1.69
C ARG A 72 10.90 -16.28 -0.88
N LYS A 73 11.24 -15.15 -1.48
CA LYS A 73 11.03 -13.83 -0.88
C LYS A 73 9.57 -13.39 -1.08
N PRO A 74 8.92 -12.77 -0.09
CA PRO A 74 7.59 -12.22 -0.28
C PRO A 74 7.63 -11.06 -1.29
N LEU A 75 6.67 -11.05 -2.21
CA LEU A 75 6.43 -9.97 -3.17
C LEU A 75 5.06 -9.36 -2.89
N PHE A 76 5.02 -8.17 -2.34
CA PHE A 76 3.77 -7.50 -2.00
C PHE A 76 3.25 -6.63 -3.13
N ILE A 77 2.00 -6.82 -3.51
CA ILE A 77 1.34 -6.13 -4.61
C ILE A 77 0.30 -5.17 -4.05
N PHE A 78 0.59 -3.86 -4.11
CA PHE A 78 -0.31 -2.81 -3.68
C PHE A 78 -1.12 -2.28 -4.88
N LEU A 79 -2.44 -2.24 -4.75
CA LEU A 79 -3.35 -1.70 -5.75
C LEU A 79 -3.57 -0.20 -5.50
N ASP A 80 -2.59 0.61 -5.90
CA ASP A 80 -2.54 2.03 -5.61
C ASP A 80 -3.50 2.85 -6.47
N GLY A 81 -4.48 3.47 -5.82
CA GLY A 81 -5.55 4.25 -6.43
C GLY A 81 -6.59 4.67 -5.38
N THR A 82 -7.67 5.29 -5.82
CA THR A 82 -8.87 5.42 -4.98
C THR A 82 -9.45 4.03 -4.70
N TRP A 83 -10.22 3.90 -3.63
CA TRP A 83 -10.87 2.64 -3.28
C TRP A 83 -11.64 1.99 -4.44
N ARG A 84 -12.40 2.81 -5.18
CA ARG A 84 -13.13 2.36 -6.38
C ARG A 84 -12.19 1.84 -7.48
N GLU A 85 -11.04 2.50 -7.65
CA GLU A 85 -10.02 2.11 -8.62
C GLU A 85 -9.29 0.84 -8.17
N ALA A 86 -8.94 0.71 -6.90
CA ALA A 86 -8.33 -0.48 -6.33
C ALA A 86 -9.23 -1.72 -6.49
N LYS A 87 -10.53 -1.60 -6.18
CA LYS A 87 -11.53 -2.67 -6.44
C LYS A 87 -11.61 -3.04 -7.92
N LYS A 88 -11.55 -2.04 -8.80
CA LYS A 88 -11.56 -2.28 -10.25
C LYS A 88 -10.29 -2.99 -10.71
N MET A 89 -9.11 -2.59 -10.20
CA MET A 89 -7.85 -3.28 -10.48
C MET A 89 -7.91 -4.73 -10.03
N PHE A 90 -8.36 -4.99 -8.81
CA PHE A 90 -8.51 -6.33 -8.27
C PHE A 90 -9.43 -7.21 -9.12
N THR A 91 -10.65 -6.75 -9.40
CA THR A 91 -11.68 -7.57 -10.06
C THR A 91 -11.50 -7.72 -11.57
N LYS A 92 -10.68 -6.89 -12.21
CA LYS A 92 -10.53 -6.85 -13.69
C LYS A 92 -9.16 -7.24 -14.19
N SER A 93 -8.28 -7.75 -13.31
CA SER A 93 -6.93 -8.19 -13.66
C SER A 93 -6.86 -9.72 -13.62
N ASP A 94 -7.19 -10.38 -14.71
CA ASP A 94 -7.17 -11.86 -14.76
C ASP A 94 -5.77 -12.43 -14.46
N TYR A 95 -4.71 -11.67 -14.74
CA TYR A 95 -3.32 -12.04 -14.42
C TYR A 95 -2.96 -12.01 -12.93
N LEU A 96 -3.85 -11.49 -12.09
CA LEU A 96 -3.70 -11.52 -10.62
C LEU A 96 -4.49 -12.66 -9.96
N ARG A 97 -5.30 -13.41 -10.71
CA ARG A 97 -6.11 -14.51 -10.16
C ARG A 97 -5.27 -15.63 -9.59
N GLY A 98 -5.71 -16.18 -8.49
CA GLY A 98 -5.02 -17.27 -7.79
C GLY A 98 -3.81 -16.83 -6.96
N ILE A 99 -3.43 -15.56 -6.99
CA ILE A 99 -2.43 -15.02 -6.07
C ILE A 99 -3.09 -14.84 -4.69
N PRO A 100 -2.49 -15.36 -3.61
CA PRO A 100 -3.04 -15.21 -2.28
C PRO A 100 -3.25 -13.74 -1.90
N VAL A 101 -4.41 -13.44 -1.32
CA VAL A 101 -4.73 -12.10 -0.80
C VAL A 101 -4.28 -12.03 0.65
N LEU A 102 -3.34 -11.16 0.93
CA LEU A 102 -2.89 -10.84 2.28
C LEU A 102 -3.78 -9.73 2.83
N SER A 103 -4.61 -10.11 3.80
CA SER A 103 -5.51 -9.18 4.50
C SER A 103 -5.07 -9.04 5.94
N ILE A 104 -4.68 -7.82 6.31
CA ILE A 104 -4.34 -7.49 7.69
C ILE A 104 -5.58 -6.87 8.34
N PRO A 105 -6.02 -7.36 9.52
CA PRO A 105 -7.03 -6.67 10.30
C PRO A 105 -6.49 -5.29 10.71
N THR A 106 -7.21 -4.24 10.36
CA THR A 106 -6.84 -2.88 10.73
C THR A 106 -7.88 -2.34 11.71
N ASP A 107 -7.54 -2.39 13.00
CA ASP A 107 -8.38 -1.81 14.07
C ASP A 107 -8.07 -0.32 14.27
N GLN A 108 -7.11 0.23 13.54
CA GLN A 108 -6.69 1.63 13.68
C GLN A 108 -7.40 2.52 12.66
N GLU A 109 -7.90 3.66 13.14
CA GLU A 109 -8.37 4.71 12.25
C GLU A 109 -7.22 5.25 11.42
N SER A 110 -7.49 5.49 10.12
CA SER A 110 -6.51 6.09 9.22
C SER A 110 -6.15 7.51 9.66
N GLU A 111 -4.87 7.79 9.73
CA GLU A 111 -4.35 9.14 9.95
C GLU A 111 -4.35 9.98 8.66
N TYR A 112 -4.64 9.38 7.53
CA TYR A 112 -4.52 9.99 6.19
C TYR A 112 -5.58 11.05 5.91
N LYS A 113 -6.03 11.86 6.57
CA LYS A 113 -7.11 12.86 6.35
C LYS A 113 -6.90 13.83 5.15
N LEU A 114 -6.18 13.43 4.11
CA LEU A 114 -5.85 14.28 2.94
C LEU A 114 -6.85 14.17 1.79
N ARG A 115 -7.68 13.15 1.78
CA ARG A 115 -8.82 12.96 0.87
C ARG A 115 -10.07 12.65 1.70
N GLU A 116 -11.25 13.00 1.19
CA GLU A 116 -12.49 12.51 1.79
C GLU A 116 -12.51 10.97 1.72
N ALA A 117 -12.39 10.34 2.87
CA ALA A 117 -12.54 8.90 2.99
C ALA A 117 -14.03 8.56 2.86
N SER A 118 -14.35 7.59 2.01
CA SER A 118 -15.73 7.10 1.91
C SER A 118 -16.18 6.39 3.19
N HIS A 119 -15.23 5.89 4.00
CA HIS A 119 -15.45 5.28 5.32
C HIS A 119 -14.21 5.52 6.20
N GLY A 120 -14.41 5.84 7.48
CA GLY A 120 -13.38 6.33 8.42
C GLY A 120 -12.22 5.37 8.74
N PHE A 121 -12.33 4.08 8.37
CA PHE A 121 -11.34 3.04 8.66
C PHE A 121 -10.45 2.67 7.45
N GLN A 122 -10.53 3.41 6.35
CA GLN A 122 -9.74 3.09 5.15
C GLN A 122 -8.35 3.72 5.22
N GLN A 123 -7.36 2.92 5.53
CA GLN A 123 -5.95 3.30 5.50
C GLN A 123 -5.49 3.63 4.07
N CYS A 124 -4.54 4.56 3.94
CA CYS A 124 -3.89 4.85 2.68
C CYS A 124 -2.79 3.82 2.36
N THR A 125 -2.30 3.83 1.13
CA THR A 125 -1.30 2.87 0.65
C THR A 125 -0.02 2.86 1.50
N ALA A 126 0.44 4.01 1.99
CA ALA A 126 1.63 4.08 2.85
C ALA A 126 1.39 3.49 4.25
N GLU A 127 0.22 3.74 4.87
CA GLU A 127 -0.13 3.17 6.19
C GLU A 127 -0.16 1.65 6.12
N ILE A 128 -0.85 1.09 5.13
CA ILE A 128 -0.88 -0.37 4.91
C ILE A 128 0.53 -0.91 4.65
N ALA A 129 1.36 -0.20 3.89
CA ALA A 129 2.72 -0.63 3.62
C ALA A 129 3.59 -0.68 4.87
N VAL A 130 3.41 0.24 5.82
CA VAL A 130 4.09 0.20 7.14
C VAL A 130 3.73 -1.10 7.87
N ASP A 131 2.46 -1.47 7.90
CA ASP A 131 2.01 -2.68 8.60
C ASP A 131 2.51 -3.96 7.90
N ILE A 132 2.52 -3.98 6.57
CA ILE A 132 3.08 -5.07 5.76
C ILE A 132 4.59 -5.23 6.00
N LEU A 133 5.35 -4.14 6.04
CA LEU A 133 6.79 -4.17 6.31
C LEU A 133 7.08 -4.73 7.71
N ARG A 134 6.29 -4.34 8.72
CA ARG A 134 6.40 -4.90 10.07
C ARG A 134 6.10 -6.39 10.08
N LEU A 135 5.05 -6.83 9.40
CA LEU A 135 4.68 -8.23 9.28
C LEU A 135 5.79 -9.05 8.59
N ALA A 136 6.50 -8.45 7.64
CA ALA A 136 7.63 -9.06 6.95
C ALA A 136 8.94 -9.04 7.76
N GLY A 137 8.96 -8.43 8.96
CA GLY A 137 10.16 -8.29 9.79
C GLY A 137 11.07 -7.11 9.41
N GLU A 138 10.66 -6.30 8.43
CA GLU A 138 11.40 -5.11 7.95
C GLU A 138 11.12 -3.88 8.84
N THR A 139 11.33 -4.03 10.15
CA THR A 139 10.94 -3.04 11.16
C THR A 139 11.57 -1.67 10.92
N GLN A 140 12.85 -1.60 10.59
CA GLN A 140 13.52 -0.31 10.36
C GLN A 140 12.96 0.41 9.13
N CYS A 141 12.69 -0.32 8.06
CA CYS A 141 12.08 0.22 6.85
C CYS A 141 10.66 0.72 7.13
N ALA A 142 9.88 -0.02 7.92
CA ALA A 142 8.55 0.37 8.35
C ALA A 142 8.57 1.69 9.16
N GLU A 143 9.48 1.84 10.12
CA GLU A 143 9.58 3.07 10.91
C GLU A 143 10.05 4.27 10.06
N ASN A 144 10.97 4.06 9.12
CA ASN A 144 11.38 5.09 8.17
C ASN A 144 10.20 5.55 7.31
N LEU A 145 9.42 4.61 6.77
CA LEU A 145 8.24 4.93 5.97
C LEU A 145 7.16 5.65 6.78
N LYS A 146 6.91 5.21 8.02
CA LYS A 146 5.97 5.85 8.95
C LYS A 146 6.38 7.29 9.23
N THR A 147 7.64 7.52 9.58
CA THR A 147 8.20 8.84 9.84
C THR A 147 8.05 9.74 8.61
N TYR A 148 8.42 9.24 7.42
CA TYR A 148 8.30 9.99 6.18
C TYR A 148 6.83 10.33 5.85
N PHE A 149 5.91 9.41 6.06
CA PHE A 149 4.48 9.65 5.89
C PHE A 149 3.96 10.75 6.83
N HIS A 150 4.38 10.79 8.10
CA HIS A 150 3.99 11.85 9.04
C HIS A 150 4.49 13.22 8.59
N TYR A 151 5.75 13.34 8.16
CA TYR A 151 6.29 14.58 7.60
C TYR A 151 5.56 15.01 6.32
N PHE A 152 5.32 14.08 5.40
CA PHE A 152 4.56 14.35 4.19
C PHE A 152 3.17 14.90 4.51
N ARG A 153 2.45 14.24 5.42
CA ARG A 153 1.11 14.65 5.86
C ARG A 153 1.15 16.06 6.48
N TYR A 154 2.07 16.29 7.40
CA TYR A 154 2.25 17.58 8.06
C TYR A 154 2.46 18.71 7.06
N HIS A 155 3.43 18.60 6.16
CA HIS A 155 3.72 19.63 5.18
C HIS A 155 2.58 19.83 4.17
N TYR A 156 1.92 18.76 3.78
CA TYR A 156 0.78 18.85 2.87
C TYR A 156 -0.40 19.60 3.50
N ILE A 157 -0.71 19.33 4.76
CA ILE A 157 -1.80 20.01 5.48
C ILE A 157 -1.45 21.47 5.73
N LYS A 158 -0.24 21.79 6.20
CA LYS A 158 0.22 23.18 6.39
C LYS A 158 0.19 24.01 5.11
N GLY A 159 0.32 23.40 3.96
CA GLY A 159 0.18 24.06 2.67
C GLY A 159 -1.26 24.39 2.26
N LYS A 160 -2.27 23.92 3.02
CA LYS A 160 -3.70 24.19 2.74
C LYS A 160 -4.23 25.31 3.64
N PRO A 161 -4.83 26.37 3.09
CA PRO A 161 -5.56 27.33 3.90
C PRO A 161 -6.77 26.63 4.55
N HIS A 162 -7.03 26.89 5.84
CA HIS A 162 -8.21 26.47 6.60
C HIS A 162 -8.22 25.02 7.16
N ILE A 163 -7.09 24.39 7.37
CA ILE A 163 -7.04 23.13 8.17
C ILE A 163 -6.40 23.47 9.53
N ASP A 164 -7.03 22.95 10.59
CA ASP A 164 -6.57 23.14 11.97
C ASP A 164 -5.12 22.68 12.16
N ASP A 165 -4.41 23.33 13.07
CA ASP A 165 -3.01 23.04 13.38
C ASP A 165 -2.85 21.57 13.80
N ILE A 166 -2.07 20.84 13.04
CA ILE A 166 -1.64 19.50 13.45
C ILE A 166 -0.26 19.62 14.11
N PRO A 167 -0.02 18.89 15.19
CA PRO A 167 1.26 18.92 15.87
C PRO A 167 2.40 18.49 14.94
N HIS A 168 3.56 19.11 15.12
CA HIS A 168 4.76 18.69 14.37
C HIS A 168 5.09 17.23 14.70
N PRO A 169 5.55 16.40 13.72
CA PRO A 169 5.86 15.00 13.96
C PRO A 169 6.82 14.74 15.13
N ASP A 170 7.79 15.64 15.34
CA ASP A 170 8.76 15.53 16.45
C ASP A 170 8.13 15.83 17.83
N GLU A 171 7.01 16.55 17.90
CA GLU A 171 6.30 16.88 19.15
C GLU A 171 5.37 15.73 19.59
N SER A 172 5.12 14.76 18.71
CA SER A 172 4.18 13.66 18.95
C SER A 172 4.83 12.41 19.56
N GLN A 173 6.16 12.43 19.80
CA GLN A 173 6.84 11.33 20.48
C GLN A 173 6.75 11.56 21.99
N PRO A 174 6.07 10.69 22.76
CA PRO A 174 6.19 10.71 24.22
C PRO A 174 7.65 10.39 24.61
N VAL A 175 8.21 11.21 25.45
CA VAL A 175 9.50 11.02 26.14
C VAL A 175 9.44 9.76 27.00
#